data_e5802b00d6208c764fe346de1e3aa2e1
#
_entry.id   e5802b00d6208c764fe346de1e3aa2e1
#
_cell.length_a   1.000
_cell.length_b   1.000
_cell.length_c   1.000
_cell.angle_alpha   90.00
_cell.angle_beta   90.00
_cell.angle_gamma   90.00
#
_symmetry.space_group_name_H-M   'P 1'
#
loop_
_entity.id
_entity.type
_entity.pdbx_description
1 polymer ?
#
loop_
_entity_poly.entity_id
_entity_poly.type
_entity_poly.pdbx_seq_one_letter_code
_entity_poly.pdbx_strand_id
1 'polypeptide(L)'
;RVLCTLPLNHTMAMTGLTVEARPDPYSSVLVLNIGAVKGPRCPPHHWLYHPDAKSGFHRVGFYSNVDHSFLPTSARERASAVSIYVERAYPGGQEPSPAEVSAYAEATVRELTEWGYIERAEVVDPTWIDVAYTWQWPGSTYTAQATRALQAHGIYMIGRYARWSFQGIADSIRDGFYAGASFKDS
;
A
#
# COMPACT_ATOMS: atom_id res chain seq x y z
N ARG A 1 13.55 25.90 -0.55
CA ARG A 1 12.31 25.24 -0.09
C ARG A 1 12.11 23.92 -0.83
N VAL A 2 11.72 22.87 -0.11
CA VAL A 2 11.48 21.53 -0.66
C VAL A 2 10.04 21.13 -0.32
N LEU A 3 9.28 20.68 -1.31
CA LEU A 3 8.01 19.97 -1.08
C LEU A 3 8.30 18.48 -1.03
N CYS A 4 7.98 17.83 0.08
CA CYS A 4 8.29 16.43 0.30
C CYS A 4 7.00 15.61 0.43
N THR A 5 6.91 14.54 -0.37
CA THR A 5 5.80 13.56 -0.34
C THR A 5 6.21 12.21 0.22
N LEU A 6 7.50 12.03 0.53
CA LEU A 6 8.03 10.81 1.13
C LEU A 6 7.42 10.56 2.52
N PRO A 7 7.35 9.33 2.99
CA PRO A 7 6.92 9.03 4.35
C PRO A 7 7.70 9.82 5.39
N LEU A 8 7.01 10.32 6.42
CA LEU A 8 7.60 11.17 7.46
C LEU A 8 8.81 10.52 8.15
N ASN A 9 8.71 9.24 8.49
CA ASN A 9 9.81 8.48 9.12
C ASN A 9 11.04 8.40 8.21
N HIS A 10 10.85 8.19 6.89
CA HIS A 10 11.96 8.19 5.93
C HIS A 10 12.58 9.57 5.80
N THR A 11 11.77 10.63 5.74
CA THR A 11 12.28 12.01 5.66
C THR A 11 13.07 12.38 6.91
N MET A 12 12.60 12.01 8.10
CA MET A 12 13.34 12.22 9.35
C MET A 12 14.67 11.47 9.35
N ALA A 13 14.67 10.21 8.92
CA ALA A 13 15.91 9.41 8.83
C ALA A 13 16.92 10.01 7.83
N MET A 14 16.46 10.43 6.64
CA MET A 14 17.30 11.03 5.61
C MET A 14 17.91 12.38 6.02
N THR A 15 17.19 13.16 6.81
CA THR A 15 17.67 14.47 7.28
C THR A 15 18.52 14.40 8.54
N GLY A 16 18.50 13.29 9.27
CA GLY A 16 19.16 13.12 10.56
C GLY A 16 18.52 13.98 11.67
N LEU A 17 17.40 14.63 11.43
CA LEU A 17 16.69 15.40 12.44
C LEU A 17 16.05 14.47 13.47
N THR A 18 16.09 14.88 14.72
CA THR A 18 15.47 14.14 15.83
C THR A 18 14.50 15.01 16.61
N VAL A 19 13.49 14.40 17.21
CA VAL A 19 12.53 15.03 18.11
C VAL A 19 12.39 14.17 19.36
N GLU A 20 11.92 14.77 20.47
CA GLU A 20 11.78 14.06 21.75
C GLU A 20 10.62 13.05 21.75
N ALA A 21 9.57 13.35 20.99
CA ALA A 21 8.40 12.49 20.96
C ALA A 21 8.72 11.12 20.33
N ARG A 22 8.10 10.06 20.89
CA ARG A 22 8.20 8.71 20.34
C ARG A 22 7.59 8.67 18.93
N PRO A 23 8.25 8.04 17.94
CA PRO A 23 7.70 7.87 16.60
C PRO A 23 6.32 7.22 16.59
N ASP A 24 5.46 7.75 15.76
CA ASP A 24 4.13 7.18 15.52
C ASP A 24 4.23 5.89 14.69
N PRO A 25 3.33 4.93 14.94
CA PRO A 25 3.41 3.62 14.32
C PRO A 25 2.84 3.60 12.90
N TYR A 26 3.19 2.54 12.18
CA TYR A 26 2.66 2.23 10.86
C TYR A 26 2.59 0.71 10.65
N SER A 27 1.90 0.28 9.62
CA SER A 27 2.00 -1.09 9.11
C SER A 27 2.59 -1.09 7.71
N SER A 28 3.29 -2.17 7.42
CA SER A 28 3.75 -2.52 6.09
C SER A 28 2.80 -3.53 5.46
N VAL A 29 2.82 -3.66 4.15
CA VAL A 29 1.97 -4.62 3.43
C VAL A 29 2.80 -5.34 2.38
N LEU A 30 2.70 -6.66 2.37
CA LEU A 30 3.12 -7.47 1.25
C LEU A 30 1.93 -7.66 0.31
N VAL A 31 2.08 -7.20 -0.92
CA VAL A 31 1.10 -7.38 -1.99
C VAL A 31 1.58 -8.48 -2.91
N LEU A 32 0.73 -9.46 -3.19
CA LEU A 32 0.95 -10.39 -4.31
C LEU A 32 0.10 -9.91 -5.49
N ASN A 33 0.73 -9.51 -6.57
CA ASN A 33 0.05 -9.24 -7.84
C ASN A 33 0.00 -10.55 -8.62
N ILE A 34 -1.19 -11.01 -8.96
CA ILE A 34 -1.41 -12.33 -9.54
C ILE A 34 -2.17 -12.19 -10.87
N GLY A 35 -1.54 -12.63 -11.95
CA GLY A 35 -2.22 -12.91 -13.20
C GLY A 35 -2.63 -14.38 -13.23
N ALA A 36 -3.91 -14.66 -13.51
CA ALA A 36 -4.44 -16.01 -13.40
C ALA A 36 -5.54 -16.32 -14.42
N VAL A 37 -5.86 -17.59 -14.53
CA VAL A 37 -7.09 -18.06 -15.16
C VAL A 37 -8.19 -18.10 -14.12
N LYS A 38 -9.35 -17.51 -14.42
CA LYS A 38 -10.54 -17.48 -13.55
C LYS A 38 -10.97 -18.89 -13.18
N GLY A 39 -11.21 -19.09 -11.91
CA GLY A 39 -11.90 -20.29 -11.43
C GLY A 39 -13.43 -20.15 -11.50
N PRO A 40 -14.14 -21.27 -11.27
CA PRO A 40 -15.61 -21.32 -11.40
C PRO A 40 -16.35 -20.46 -10.35
N ARG A 41 -15.69 -20.05 -9.28
CA ARG A 41 -16.24 -19.22 -8.21
C ARG A 41 -15.52 -17.86 -8.09
N CYS A 42 -14.85 -17.41 -9.18
CA CYS A 42 -14.20 -16.11 -9.19
C CYS A 42 -15.21 -14.99 -8.92
N PRO A 43 -15.05 -14.19 -7.85
CA PRO A 43 -16.03 -13.18 -7.49
C PRO A 43 -16.12 -12.04 -8.52
N PRO A 44 -17.32 -11.47 -8.74
CA PRO A 44 -17.50 -10.29 -9.61
C PRO A 44 -17.22 -8.95 -8.90
N HIS A 45 -16.75 -9.00 -7.66
CA HIS A 45 -16.53 -7.81 -6.83
C HIS A 45 -15.17 -7.17 -7.14
N HIS A 46 -15.01 -5.88 -6.76
CA HIS A 46 -13.72 -5.19 -6.88
C HIS A 46 -12.72 -5.68 -5.83
N TRP A 47 -13.18 -5.95 -4.60
CA TRP A 47 -12.38 -6.57 -3.54
C TRP A 47 -13.27 -7.22 -2.48
N LEU A 48 -12.67 -8.11 -1.70
CA LEU A 48 -13.25 -8.78 -0.56
C LEU A 48 -12.27 -8.79 0.61
N TYR A 49 -12.78 -8.70 1.83
CA TYR A 49 -12.02 -8.93 3.05
C TYR A 49 -12.23 -10.36 3.52
N HIS A 50 -11.12 -11.03 3.87
CA HIS A 50 -11.11 -12.41 4.32
C HIS A 50 -10.30 -12.52 5.63
N PRO A 51 -10.90 -12.19 6.79
CA PRO A 51 -10.20 -12.26 8.08
C PRO A 51 -9.79 -13.69 8.45
N ASP A 52 -10.45 -14.70 7.89
CA ASP A 52 -10.23 -16.10 8.19
C ASP A 52 -9.34 -16.82 7.16
N ALA A 53 -8.69 -16.09 6.26
CA ALA A 53 -7.79 -16.67 5.27
C ALA A 53 -6.61 -17.37 5.95
N LYS A 54 -6.45 -18.68 5.68
CA LYS A 54 -5.42 -19.53 6.34
C LYS A 54 -4.01 -19.10 5.96
N SER A 55 -3.78 -18.60 4.74
CA SER A 55 -2.51 -18.05 4.31
C SER A 55 -2.19 -16.70 4.97
N GLY A 56 -3.18 -16.07 5.64
CA GLY A 56 -2.99 -14.87 6.45
C GLY A 56 -3.14 -13.55 5.70
N PHE A 57 -3.65 -13.53 4.47
CA PHE A 57 -4.04 -12.28 3.85
C PHE A 57 -5.37 -11.77 4.45
N HIS A 58 -5.56 -10.46 4.40
CA HIS A 58 -6.80 -9.84 4.91
C HIS A 58 -7.70 -9.32 3.79
N ARG A 59 -7.15 -9.10 2.59
CA ARG A 59 -7.89 -8.57 1.44
C ARG A 59 -7.42 -9.22 0.14
N VAL A 60 -8.38 -9.53 -0.72
CA VAL A 60 -8.15 -9.89 -2.11
C VAL A 60 -8.95 -8.94 -3.00
N GLY A 61 -8.34 -8.41 -4.04
CA GLY A 61 -8.98 -7.53 -5.00
C GLY A 61 -8.80 -8.02 -6.42
N PHE A 62 -9.74 -7.63 -7.27
CA PHE A 62 -9.82 -8.08 -8.66
C PHE A 62 -9.74 -6.84 -9.56
N TYR A 63 -8.52 -6.47 -9.95
CA TYR A 63 -8.29 -5.29 -10.79
C TYR A 63 -9.08 -5.33 -12.10
N SER A 64 -9.13 -6.50 -12.74
CA SER A 64 -9.85 -6.68 -14.00
C SER A 64 -11.37 -6.56 -13.89
N ASN A 65 -11.94 -6.61 -12.67
CA ASN A 65 -13.34 -6.31 -12.44
C ASN A 65 -13.62 -4.81 -12.30
N VAL A 66 -12.58 -4.01 -11.95
CA VAL A 66 -12.67 -2.55 -11.91
C VAL A 66 -12.64 -1.99 -13.32
N ASP A 67 -11.61 -2.40 -14.09
CA ASP A 67 -11.46 -2.03 -15.50
C ASP A 67 -10.65 -3.10 -16.24
N HIS A 68 -11.11 -3.43 -17.45
CA HIS A 68 -10.48 -4.45 -18.28
C HIS A 68 -9.07 -4.06 -18.75
N SER A 69 -8.73 -2.77 -18.72
CA SER A 69 -7.38 -2.26 -19.02
C SER A 69 -6.32 -2.71 -18.03
N PHE A 70 -6.70 -3.16 -16.83
CA PHE A 70 -5.77 -3.76 -15.86
C PHE A 70 -5.29 -5.17 -16.23
N LEU A 71 -5.82 -5.75 -17.28
CA LEU A 71 -5.20 -6.92 -17.91
C LEU A 71 -4.11 -6.47 -18.89
N PRO A 72 -2.99 -7.22 -18.98
CA PRO A 72 -2.00 -6.99 -20.04
C PRO A 72 -2.66 -7.18 -21.41
N THR A 73 -2.21 -6.43 -22.43
CA THR A 73 -2.80 -6.44 -23.77
C THR A 73 -2.96 -7.85 -24.34
N SER A 74 -1.97 -8.71 -24.10
CA SER A 74 -1.99 -10.12 -24.54
C SER A 74 -3.08 -10.99 -23.89
N ALA A 75 -3.65 -10.54 -22.79
CA ALA A 75 -4.65 -11.29 -22.02
C ALA A 75 -6.08 -10.70 -22.14
N ARG A 76 -6.23 -9.48 -22.67
CA ARG A 76 -7.52 -8.78 -22.71
C ARG A 76 -8.59 -9.50 -23.50
N GLU A 77 -8.23 -10.22 -24.55
CA GLU A 77 -9.18 -10.98 -25.37
C GLU A 77 -9.56 -12.33 -24.74
N ARG A 78 -8.89 -12.75 -23.67
CA ARG A 78 -9.20 -14.01 -22.97
C ARG A 78 -10.25 -13.76 -21.90
N ALA A 79 -11.49 -14.17 -22.11
CA ALA A 79 -12.57 -14.05 -21.12
C ALA A 79 -12.26 -14.73 -19.77
N SER A 80 -11.36 -15.73 -19.78
CA SER A 80 -10.90 -16.43 -18.59
C SER A 80 -9.76 -15.73 -17.85
N ALA A 81 -9.19 -14.64 -18.36
CA ALA A 81 -8.09 -13.94 -17.67
C ALA A 81 -8.63 -13.11 -16.49
N VAL A 82 -7.85 -13.09 -15.41
CA VAL A 82 -8.10 -12.25 -14.23
C VAL A 82 -6.80 -11.67 -13.69
N SER A 83 -6.85 -10.40 -13.28
CA SER A 83 -5.78 -9.73 -12.56
C SER A 83 -6.23 -9.51 -11.11
N ILE A 84 -5.47 -10.05 -10.17
CA ILE A 84 -5.78 -10.09 -8.73
C ILE A 84 -4.65 -9.45 -7.96
N TYR A 85 -4.96 -8.79 -6.86
CA TYR A 85 -3.99 -8.47 -5.82
C TYR A 85 -4.43 -9.06 -4.48
N VAL A 86 -3.46 -9.49 -3.68
CA VAL A 86 -3.71 -10.04 -2.34
C VAL A 86 -2.82 -9.31 -1.36
N GLU A 87 -3.38 -8.86 -0.23
CA GLU A 87 -2.67 -8.06 0.75
C GLU A 87 -2.55 -8.77 2.10
N ARG A 88 -1.33 -8.82 2.60
CA ARG A 88 -1.03 -9.23 3.98
C ARG A 88 -0.31 -8.11 4.71
N ALA A 89 -0.85 -7.72 5.88
CA ALA A 89 -0.26 -6.70 6.73
C ALA A 89 0.81 -7.27 7.66
N TYR A 90 1.82 -6.45 7.91
CA TYR A 90 2.94 -6.69 8.84
C TYR A 90 3.13 -5.49 9.75
N PRO A 91 3.71 -5.66 10.94
CA PRO A 91 4.20 -4.53 11.72
C PRO A 91 5.19 -3.69 10.89
N GLY A 92 5.19 -2.38 11.08
CA GLY A 92 5.98 -1.46 10.25
C GLY A 92 7.47 -1.81 10.22
N GLY A 93 8.03 -1.90 9.01
CA GLY A 93 9.44 -2.20 8.76
C GLY A 93 9.86 -3.66 8.98
N GLN A 94 8.94 -4.57 9.32
CA GLN A 94 9.25 -6.00 9.47
C GLN A 94 9.07 -6.74 8.14
N GLU A 95 9.98 -6.50 7.22
CA GLU A 95 9.99 -7.16 5.91
C GLU A 95 10.26 -8.66 6.05
N PRO A 96 9.40 -9.53 5.49
CA PRO A 96 9.64 -10.97 5.50
C PRO A 96 10.83 -11.34 4.61
N SER A 97 11.53 -12.41 4.97
CA SER A 97 12.61 -12.97 4.15
C SER A 97 12.09 -13.47 2.80
N PRO A 98 12.95 -13.58 1.77
CA PRO A 98 12.55 -14.14 0.47
C PRO A 98 11.93 -15.54 0.57
N ALA A 99 12.38 -16.36 1.51
CA ALA A 99 11.81 -17.70 1.73
C ALA A 99 10.39 -17.62 2.30
N GLU A 100 10.13 -16.71 3.24
CA GLU A 100 8.78 -16.47 3.79
C GLU A 100 7.84 -15.89 2.74
N VAL A 101 8.34 -14.99 1.88
CA VAL A 101 7.57 -14.45 0.75
C VAL A 101 7.16 -15.57 -0.22
N SER A 102 8.09 -16.45 -0.59
CA SER A 102 7.80 -17.59 -1.47
C SER A 102 6.77 -18.54 -0.85
N ALA A 103 6.96 -18.92 0.39
CA ALA A 103 6.03 -19.80 1.11
C ALA A 103 4.62 -19.19 1.22
N TYR A 104 4.56 -17.89 1.49
CA TYR A 104 3.29 -17.15 1.53
C TYR A 104 2.60 -17.10 0.17
N ALA A 105 3.36 -16.84 -0.90
CA ALA A 105 2.83 -16.81 -2.26
C ALA A 105 2.25 -18.16 -2.68
N GLU A 106 2.97 -19.25 -2.42
CA GLU A 106 2.51 -20.62 -2.70
C GLU A 106 1.24 -20.97 -1.89
N ALA A 107 1.21 -20.64 -0.59
CA ALA A 107 0.05 -20.87 0.25
C ALA A 107 -1.17 -20.08 -0.22
N THR A 108 -0.98 -18.83 -0.61
CA THR A 108 -2.06 -17.97 -1.12
C THR A 108 -2.62 -18.48 -2.45
N VAL A 109 -1.77 -18.84 -3.40
CA VAL A 109 -2.21 -19.40 -4.69
C VAL A 109 -3.00 -20.69 -4.48
N ARG A 110 -2.52 -21.57 -3.61
CA ARG A 110 -3.23 -22.81 -3.26
C ARG A 110 -4.61 -22.53 -2.66
N GLU A 111 -4.70 -21.60 -1.70
CA GLU A 111 -5.96 -21.25 -1.04
C GLU A 111 -6.96 -20.62 -2.03
N LEU A 112 -6.52 -19.70 -2.89
CA LEU A 112 -7.37 -19.11 -3.93
C LEU A 112 -7.87 -20.17 -4.94
N THR A 113 -7.04 -21.18 -5.23
CA THR A 113 -7.43 -22.32 -6.09
C THR A 113 -8.45 -23.22 -5.38
N GLU A 114 -8.24 -23.55 -4.13
CA GLU A 114 -9.19 -24.33 -3.30
C GLU A 114 -10.55 -23.62 -3.18
N TRP A 115 -10.54 -22.29 -3.06
CA TRP A 115 -11.77 -21.50 -3.06
C TRP A 115 -12.44 -21.44 -4.45
N GLY A 116 -11.73 -21.83 -5.51
CA GLY A 116 -12.19 -21.74 -6.90
C GLY A 116 -12.23 -20.31 -7.44
N TYR A 117 -11.50 -19.39 -6.83
CA TYR A 117 -11.34 -18.02 -7.34
C TYR A 117 -10.46 -18.00 -8.58
N ILE A 118 -9.44 -18.83 -8.60
CA ILE A 118 -8.58 -19.07 -9.76
C ILE A 118 -8.54 -20.58 -10.07
N GLU A 119 -8.34 -20.91 -11.33
CA GLU A 119 -8.02 -22.27 -11.78
C GLU A 119 -6.53 -22.55 -11.64
N ARG A 120 -5.72 -21.58 -12.10
CA ARG A 120 -4.25 -21.59 -11.97
C ARG A 120 -3.71 -20.16 -12.02
N ALA A 121 -2.63 -19.93 -11.30
CA ALA A 121 -1.82 -18.72 -11.44
C ALA A 121 -0.90 -18.86 -12.69
N GLU A 122 -0.74 -17.77 -13.44
CA GLU A 122 0.17 -17.66 -14.59
C GLU A 122 1.40 -16.83 -14.22
N VAL A 123 1.22 -15.85 -13.33
CA VAL A 123 2.30 -15.02 -12.77
C VAL A 123 1.95 -14.65 -11.34
N VAL A 124 2.96 -14.61 -10.48
CA VAL A 124 2.87 -14.08 -9.11
C VAL A 124 4.05 -13.15 -8.91
N ASP A 125 3.75 -11.88 -8.63
CA ASP A 125 4.75 -10.82 -8.44
C ASP A 125 4.57 -10.20 -7.04
N PRO A 126 5.45 -10.54 -6.08
CA PRO A 126 5.42 -9.96 -4.74
C PRO A 126 5.95 -8.53 -4.75
N THR A 127 5.24 -7.62 -4.09
CA THR A 127 5.66 -6.24 -3.89
C THR A 127 5.58 -5.87 -2.41
N TRP A 128 6.70 -5.44 -1.83
CA TRP A 128 6.74 -4.91 -0.48
C TRP A 128 6.42 -3.43 -0.45
N ILE A 129 5.48 -3.04 0.40
CA ILE A 129 5.12 -1.64 0.69
C ILE A 129 5.53 -1.37 2.14
N ASP A 130 6.68 -0.71 2.33
CA ASP A 130 7.22 -0.47 3.66
C ASP A 130 6.26 0.38 4.52
N VAL A 131 5.81 1.53 4.04
CA VAL A 131 4.84 2.37 4.75
C VAL A 131 3.49 2.31 4.03
N ALA A 132 2.57 1.46 4.51
CA ALA A 132 1.25 1.27 3.90
C ALA A 132 0.14 2.04 4.65
N TYR A 133 0.01 1.83 5.95
CA TYR A 133 -0.98 2.50 6.78
C TYR A 133 -0.31 3.14 7.99
N THR A 134 -0.60 4.42 8.20
CA THR A 134 -0.05 5.24 9.27
C THR A 134 -1.13 5.61 10.27
N TRP A 135 -0.80 5.64 11.57
CA TRP A 135 -1.68 6.13 12.62
C TRP A 135 -0.86 6.78 13.73
N GLN A 136 -1.51 7.38 14.70
CA GLN A 136 -0.87 8.06 15.81
C GLN A 136 -1.20 7.36 17.13
N TRP A 137 -0.22 7.30 18.03
CA TRP A 137 -0.51 6.92 19.41
C TRP A 137 -1.51 7.91 20.04
N PRO A 138 -2.40 7.47 20.93
CA PRO A 138 -3.23 8.39 21.70
C PRO A 138 -2.35 9.45 22.39
N GLY A 139 -2.64 10.73 22.13
CA GLY A 139 -1.88 11.86 22.68
C GLY A 139 -0.50 12.10 22.04
N SER A 140 -0.17 11.44 20.93
CA SER A 140 1.10 11.67 20.24
C SER A 140 1.27 13.11 19.78
N THR A 141 2.48 13.62 19.96
CA THR A 141 2.95 14.91 19.44
C THR A 141 4.04 14.73 18.36
N TYR A 142 4.39 13.49 18.02
CA TYR A 142 5.49 13.19 17.12
C TYR A 142 5.33 13.85 15.75
N THR A 143 4.22 13.61 15.07
CA THR A 143 3.96 14.18 13.75
C THR A 143 4.06 15.71 13.75
N ALA A 144 3.52 16.38 14.78
CA ALA A 144 3.58 17.84 14.88
C ALA A 144 5.02 18.34 15.14
N GLN A 145 5.78 17.68 16.01
CA GLN A 145 7.17 18.03 16.29
C GLN A 145 8.07 17.81 15.06
N ALA A 146 7.95 16.63 14.41
CA ALA A 146 8.73 16.28 13.23
C ALA A 146 8.45 17.23 12.05
N THR A 147 7.17 17.50 11.77
CA THR A 147 6.79 18.44 10.70
C THR A 147 7.35 19.85 10.96
N ARG A 148 7.27 20.32 12.21
CA ARG A 148 7.83 21.64 12.58
C ARG A 148 9.34 21.68 12.43
N ALA A 149 10.05 20.63 12.85
CA ALA A 149 11.49 20.55 12.71
C ALA A 149 11.92 20.57 11.23
N LEU A 150 11.25 19.78 10.38
CA LEU A 150 11.50 19.80 8.93
C LEU A 150 11.20 21.16 8.30
N GLN A 151 10.08 21.77 8.68
CA GLN A 151 9.69 23.09 8.17
C GLN A 151 10.71 24.19 8.53
N ALA A 152 11.32 24.15 9.72
CA ALA A 152 12.39 25.05 10.12
C ALA A 152 13.62 24.94 9.22
N HIS A 153 13.82 23.80 8.54
CA HIS A 153 14.87 23.58 7.53
C HIS A 153 14.36 23.74 6.08
N GLY A 154 13.19 24.34 5.88
CA GLY A 154 12.63 24.61 4.56
C GLY A 154 12.04 23.38 3.85
N ILE A 155 11.75 22.28 4.58
CA ILE A 155 11.14 21.06 4.06
C ILE A 155 9.67 21.03 4.48
N TYR A 156 8.76 21.05 3.50
CA TYR A 156 7.33 21.12 3.69
C TYR A 156 6.68 19.77 3.32
N MET A 157 6.05 19.14 4.31
CA MET A 157 5.45 17.82 4.16
C MET A 157 4.04 17.91 3.59
N ILE A 158 3.77 17.26 2.44
CA ILE A 158 2.47 17.24 1.78
C ILE A 158 2.05 15.82 1.39
N GLY A 159 0.74 15.56 1.41
CA GLY A 159 0.15 14.27 1.06
C GLY A 159 0.15 13.27 2.21
N ARG A 160 -0.50 12.14 1.96
CA ARG A 160 -0.86 11.11 2.94
C ARG A 160 0.30 10.65 3.84
N TYR A 161 1.38 10.20 3.25
CA TYR A 161 2.50 9.58 3.96
C TYR A 161 3.41 10.61 4.63
N ALA A 162 3.61 11.74 3.97
CA ALA A 162 4.41 12.85 4.51
C ALA A 162 3.74 13.50 5.72
N ARG A 163 2.42 13.65 5.68
CA ARG A 163 1.64 14.22 6.79
C ARG A 163 1.23 13.20 7.85
N TRP A 164 1.56 11.94 7.65
CA TRP A 164 1.22 10.83 8.54
C TRP A 164 -0.28 10.79 8.90
N SER A 165 -1.12 10.99 7.89
CA SER A 165 -2.57 11.10 8.07
C SER A 165 -3.31 10.24 7.05
N PHE A 166 -4.47 9.71 7.47
CA PHE A 166 -5.33 8.97 6.55
C PHE A 166 -5.96 9.95 5.55
N GLN A 167 -5.60 9.81 4.27
CA GLN A 167 -6.11 10.61 3.16
C GLN A 167 -6.48 9.73 1.97
N GLY A 168 -7.56 10.09 1.29
CA GLY A 168 -7.89 9.55 -0.02
C GLY A 168 -7.12 10.26 -1.15
N ILE A 169 -7.31 9.77 -2.38
CA ILE A 169 -6.69 10.37 -3.57
C ILE A 169 -7.13 11.84 -3.73
N ALA A 170 -8.42 12.13 -3.58
CA ALA A 170 -8.97 13.48 -3.69
C ALA A 170 -8.34 14.46 -2.68
N ASP A 171 -8.09 14.00 -1.44
CA ASP A 171 -7.45 14.81 -0.41
C ASP A 171 -5.99 15.10 -0.76
N SER A 172 -5.27 14.12 -1.28
CA SER A 172 -3.88 14.29 -1.70
C SER A 172 -3.75 15.23 -2.90
N ILE A 173 -4.68 15.17 -3.86
CA ILE A 173 -4.75 16.12 -4.98
C ILE A 173 -5.00 17.52 -4.47
N ARG A 174 -5.95 17.71 -3.55
CA ARG A 174 -6.27 19.00 -2.92
C ARG A 174 -5.07 19.57 -2.16
N ASP A 175 -4.34 18.75 -1.40
CA ASP A 175 -3.09 19.14 -0.75
C ASP A 175 -2.07 19.69 -1.76
N GLY A 176 -1.92 19.03 -2.91
CA GLY A 176 -1.04 19.48 -3.98
C GLY A 176 -1.43 20.85 -4.54
N PHE A 177 -2.72 21.11 -4.77
CA PHE A 177 -3.22 22.41 -5.21
C PHE A 177 -2.95 23.52 -4.20
N TYR A 178 -3.21 23.28 -2.91
CA TYR A 178 -2.95 24.25 -1.84
C TYR A 178 -1.46 24.56 -1.70
N ALA A 179 -0.62 23.52 -1.72
CA ALA A 179 0.82 23.71 -1.68
C ALA A 179 1.28 24.54 -2.89
N GLY A 180 0.87 24.19 -4.12
CA GLY A 180 1.23 24.92 -5.32
C GLY A 180 0.80 26.38 -5.31
N ALA A 181 -0.39 26.71 -4.81
CA ALA A 181 -0.86 28.07 -4.65
C ALA A 181 0.00 28.86 -3.64
N SER A 182 0.31 28.25 -2.48
CA SER A 182 1.09 28.89 -1.40
C SER A 182 2.56 29.18 -1.77
N PHE A 183 3.09 28.53 -2.82
CA PHE A 183 4.48 28.70 -3.26
C PHE A 183 4.62 29.58 -4.51
N LYS A 184 3.51 30.05 -5.12
CA LYS A 184 3.55 30.94 -6.30
C LYS A 184 4.00 32.37 -5.95
N ASP A 185 3.74 32.82 -4.73
CA ASP A 185 3.93 34.21 -4.29
C ASP A 185 5.15 34.38 -3.38
N SER A 186 6.13 33.47 -3.42
CA SER A 186 7.27 33.46 -2.51
C SER A 186 8.64 33.32 -3.18
#